data_cf1bcde2d30ea5990166138a69057b07
#
_entry.id   cf1bcde2d30ea5990166138a69057b07
#
_cell.length_a   1.000
_cell.length_b   1.000
_cell.length_c   1.000
_cell.angle_alpha   90.00
_cell.angle_beta   90.00
_cell.angle_gamma   90.00
#
_symmetry.space_group_name_H-M   'P 1'
#
loop_
_entity.id
_entity.type
_entity.pdbx_description
1 polymer ?
#
loop_
_entity_poly.entity_id
_entity_poly.type
_entity_poly.pdbx_seq_one_letter_code
_entity_poly.pdbx_strand_id
1 'polypeptide(L)'
;MWLSNSSVGRKVVMSVTGIALVLFLTFHMAMNLVALVSANGYNMVCEFLGANWYALVATVGLAALFIIHIIYAFWLTMQNRKARGSERYAVTEKPKTVEWASQNMLVLGIIVIVGLGLHLVNFWAKMQLPELMHNMGMHADTLTLAYAANGVYHIQNTFSNPVFVVLYLVWLGALWFHLTHGFWSSMQSLGWHNKVWINRWKCISNIYSTIVVLCFALVVVVFFAKSLCGAC
;
A
#
# COMPACT_ATOMS: atom_id res chain seq x y z
N MET A 1 4.43 28.92 4.32
CA MET A 1 5.48 27.89 4.18
C MET A 1 5.61 27.49 2.71
N TRP A 2 6.84 27.39 2.17
CA TRP A 2 7.08 27.04 0.76
C TRP A 2 6.46 25.69 0.34
N LEU A 3 6.54 24.66 1.21
CA LEU A 3 6.01 23.30 0.94
C LEU A 3 4.52 23.25 0.69
N SER A 4 3.72 24.08 1.34
CA SER A 4 2.26 24.08 1.19
C SER A 4 1.77 25.05 0.10
N ASN A 5 2.49 26.17 -0.10
CA ASN A 5 2.01 27.26 -0.94
C ASN A 5 2.50 27.20 -2.40
N SER A 6 3.59 26.44 -2.69
CA SER A 6 4.06 26.26 -4.06
C SER A 6 3.59 24.94 -4.67
N SER A 7 3.35 24.93 -6.00
CA SER A 7 3.01 23.72 -6.73
C SER A 7 4.14 22.68 -6.67
N VAL A 8 5.38 23.12 -6.68
CA VAL A 8 6.56 22.26 -6.57
C VAL A 8 6.65 21.67 -5.16
N GLY A 9 6.50 22.47 -4.11
CA GLY A 9 6.53 22.00 -2.72
C GLY A 9 5.52 20.88 -2.45
N ARG A 10 4.27 21.04 -2.95
CA ARG A 10 3.24 20.00 -2.83
C ARG A 10 3.60 18.70 -3.53
N LYS A 11 4.22 18.76 -4.71
CA LYS A 11 4.72 17.56 -5.41
C LYS A 11 5.87 16.91 -4.65
N VAL A 12 6.74 17.67 -4.02
CA VAL A 12 7.82 17.12 -3.16
C VAL A 12 7.24 16.39 -1.96
N VAL A 13 6.25 16.96 -1.24
CA VAL A 13 5.59 16.27 -0.12
C VAL A 13 4.94 14.97 -0.59
N MET A 14 4.21 15.01 -1.72
CA MET A 14 3.59 13.83 -2.33
C MET A 14 4.61 12.75 -2.66
N SER A 15 5.78 13.14 -3.19
CA SER A 15 6.85 12.20 -3.57
C SER A 15 7.56 11.60 -2.36
N VAL A 16 7.86 12.40 -1.35
CA VAL A 16 8.51 11.93 -0.12
C VAL A 16 7.61 10.94 0.62
N THR A 17 6.33 11.29 0.80
CA THR A 17 5.36 10.36 1.41
C THR A 17 5.18 9.09 0.58
N GLY A 18 5.12 9.20 -0.74
CA GLY A 18 5.04 8.05 -1.64
C GLY A 18 6.23 7.11 -1.52
N ILE A 19 7.46 7.64 -1.49
CA ILE A 19 8.67 6.83 -1.31
C ILE A 19 8.69 6.16 0.07
N ALA A 20 8.32 6.88 1.12
CA ALA A 20 8.23 6.30 2.46
C ALA A 20 7.24 5.11 2.50
N LEU A 21 6.09 5.24 1.82
CA LEU A 21 5.12 4.15 1.68
C LEU A 21 5.66 2.99 0.82
N VAL A 22 6.46 3.26 -0.22
CA VAL A 22 7.14 2.22 -1.01
C VAL A 22 8.13 1.44 -0.15
N LEU A 23 8.91 2.11 0.70
CA LEU A 23 9.83 1.45 1.64
C LEU A 23 9.07 0.59 2.65
N PHE A 24 7.99 1.11 3.23
CA PHE A 24 7.11 0.32 4.09
C PHE A 24 6.55 -0.90 3.36
N LEU A 25 6.06 -0.75 2.14
CA LEU A 25 5.49 -1.83 1.34
C LEU A 25 6.53 -2.92 1.05
N THR A 26 7.81 -2.54 0.80
CA THR A 26 8.91 -3.48 0.62
C THR A 26 9.15 -4.30 1.89
N PHE A 27 9.21 -3.64 3.05
CA PHE A 27 9.33 -4.32 4.34
C PHE A 27 8.12 -5.23 4.60
N HIS A 28 6.91 -4.73 4.39
CA HIS A 28 5.68 -5.48 4.58
C HIS A 28 5.62 -6.73 3.69
N MET A 29 6.02 -6.62 2.42
CA MET A 29 6.17 -7.75 1.51
C MET A 29 7.16 -8.79 2.04
N ALA A 30 8.35 -8.35 2.43
CA ALA A 30 9.39 -9.25 2.93
C ALA A 30 8.91 -10.03 4.18
N MET A 31 8.24 -9.35 5.11
CA MET A 31 7.68 -10.01 6.30
C MET A 31 6.58 -11.01 5.93
N ASN A 32 5.69 -10.69 4.99
CA ASN A 32 4.63 -11.60 4.56
C ASN A 32 5.16 -12.85 3.83
N LEU A 33 6.29 -12.76 3.14
CA LEU A 33 6.93 -13.93 2.53
C LEU A 33 7.41 -14.95 3.56
N VAL A 34 7.73 -14.52 4.79
CA VAL A 34 8.09 -15.43 5.89
C VAL A 34 6.97 -16.43 6.18
N ALA A 35 5.68 -16.02 6.01
CA ALA A 35 4.54 -16.92 6.22
C ALA A 35 4.50 -18.11 5.25
N LEU A 36 5.14 -18.00 4.09
CA LEU A 36 5.24 -19.10 3.12
C LEU A 36 6.30 -20.14 3.53
N VAL A 37 7.30 -19.71 4.28
CA VAL A 37 8.46 -20.53 4.67
C VAL A 37 8.27 -21.13 6.06
N SER A 38 7.78 -20.35 7.02
CA SER A 38 7.64 -20.77 8.42
C SER A 38 6.47 -20.05 9.10
N ALA A 39 5.45 -20.82 9.49
CA ALA A 39 4.33 -20.31 10.26
C ALA A 39 4.78 -19.73 11.62
N ASN A 40 5.63 -20.46 12.33
CA ASN A 40 6.18 -20.00 13.61
C ASN A 40 7.02 -18.74 13.45
N GLY A 41 7.87 -18.68 12.43
CA GLY A 41 8.68 -17.50 12.13
C GLY A 41 7.83 -16.26 11.85
N TYR A 42 6.73 -16.43 11.10
CA TYR A 42 5.80 -15.32 10.83
C TYR A 42 5.07 -14.86 12.10
N ASN A 43 4.59 -15.80 12.93
CA ASN A 43 3.92 -15.45 14.19
C ASN A 43 4.89 -14.74 15.16
N MET A 44 6.17 -15.14 15.24
CA MET A 44 7.19 -14.40 16.00
C MET A 44 7.37 -12.96 15.48
N VAL A 45 7.34 -12.75 14.17
CA VAL A 45 7.38 -11.40 13.58
C VAL A 45 6.15 -10.59 13.98
N CYS A 46 4.96 -11.19 13.95
CA CYS A 46 3.71 -10.53 14.34
C CYS A 46 3.73 -10.12 15.82
N GLU A 47 4.16 -11.02 16.70
CA GLU A 47 4.31 -10.76 18.14
C GLU A 47 5.34 -9.66 18.41
N PHE A 48 6.52 -9.75 17.77
CA PHE A 48 7.55 -8.72 17.91
C PHE A 48 7.09 -7.33 17.46
N LEU A 49 6.33 -7.24 16.36
CA LEU A 49 5.80 -5.98 15.84
C LEU A 49 4.56 -5.48 16.61
N GLY A 50 3.83 -6.36 17.30
CA GLY A 50 2.64 -6.01 18.09
C GLY A 50 2.95 -5.57 19.52
N ALA A 51 3.83 -6.29 20.20
CA ALA A 51 4.01 -6.25 21.66
C ALA A 51 4.76 -5.02 22.22
N ASN A 52 5.30 -4.12 21.37
CA ASN A 52 6.26 -3.11 21.83
C ASN A 52 5.80 -1.66 21.57
N TRP A 53 6.24 -0.74 22.43
CA TRP A 53 5.92 0.69 22.31
C TRP A 53 6.37 1.32 20.97
N TYR A 54 7.45 0.84 20.36
CA TYR A 54 7.90 1.33 19.05
C TYR A 54 6.94 0.93 17.92
N ALA A 55 6.19 -0.16 18.07
CA ALA A 55 5.15 -0.54 17.13
C ALA A 55 4.00 0.48 17.12
N LEU A 56 3.66 1.03 18.30
CA LEU A 56 2.71 2.13 18.41
C LEU A 56 3.20 3.36 17.64
N VAL A 57 4.44 3.79 17.86
CA VAL A 57 5.03 4.95 17.17
C VAL A 57 5.07 4.71 15.65
N ALA A 58 5.49 3.50 15.22
CA ALA A 58 5.53 3.14 13.82
C ALA A 58 4.12 3.15 13.18
N THR A 59 3.12 2.62 13.87
CA THR A 59 1.72 2.59 13.41
C THR A 59 1.16 4.01 13.24
N VAL A 60 1.37 4.88 14.23
CA VAL A 60 0.93 6.29 14.17
C VAL A 60 1.67 7.04 13.06
N GLY A 61 2.98 6.84 12.95
CA GLY A 61 3.80 7.43 11.89
C GLY A 61 3.35 7.00 10.49
N LEU A 62 3.08 5.71 10.32
CA LEU A 62 2.58 5.16 9.06
C LEU A 62 1.18 5.69 8.72
N ALA A 63 0.27 5.75 9.70
CA ALA A 63 -1.05 6.34 9.52
C ALA A 63 -0.97 7.80 9.09
N ALA A 64 -0.08 8.59 9.71
CA ALA A 64 0.16 9.98 9.32
C ALA A 64 0.68 10.09 7.88
N LEU A 65 1.62 9.23 7.47
CA LEU A 65 2.12 9.19 6.09
C LEU A 65 1.01 8.89 5.07
N PHE A 66 0.15 7.90 5.36
CA PHE A 66 -1.01 7.59 4.51
C PHE A 66 -1.97 8.77 4.41
N ILE A 67 -2.34 9.38 5.53
CA ILE A 67 -3.26 10.51 5.56
C ILE A 67 -2.69 11.70 4.77
N ILE A 68 -1.42 12.05 4.98
CA ILE A 68 -0.76 13.14 4.24
C ILE A 68 -0.74 12.81 2.75
N HIS A 69 -0.34 11.60 2.37
CA HIS A 69 -0.30 11.15 0.97
C HIS A 69 -1.67 11.28 0.29
N ILE A 70 -2.74 10.82 0.95
CA ILE A 70 -4.11 10.89 0.43
C ILE A 70 -4.57 12.35 0.30
N ILE A 71 -4.37 13.18 1.32
CA ILE A 71 -4.77 14.60 1.30
C ILE A 71 -4.09 15.32 0.13
N TYR A 72 -2.77 15.13 -0.02
CA TYR A 72 -2.03 15.78 -1.10
C TYR A 72 -2.41 15.23 -2.48
N ALA A 73 -2.75 13.95 -2.61
CA ALA A 73 -3.23 13.36 -3.84
C ALA A 73 -4.55 14.01 -4.31
N PHE A 74 -5.52 14.16 -3.40
CA PHE A 74 -6.78 14.86 -3.72
C PHE A 74 -6.54 16.34 -4.00
N TRP A 75 -5.73 17.01 -3.21
CA TRP A 75 -5.42 18.42 -3.40
C TRP A 75 -4.79 18.69 -4.78
N LEU A 76 -3.75 17.95 -5.14
CA LEU A 76 -3.11 18.07 -6.45
C LEU A 76 -4.07 17.75 -7.60
N THR A 77 -4.94 16.74 -7.41
CA THR A 77 -5.97 16.40 -8.41
C THR A 77 -6.97 17.54 -8.62
N MET A 78 -7.45 18.15 -7.53
CA MET A 78 -8.38 19.29 -7.62
C MET A 78 -7.73 20.50 -8.31
N GLN A 79 -6.46 20.78 -8.00
CA GLN A 79 -5.72 21.86 -8.66
C GLN A 79 -5.54 21.60 -10.15
N ASN A 80 -5.16 20.39 -10.53
CA ASN A 80 -5.01 20.01 -11.92
C ASN A 80 -6.35 20.13 -12.69
N ARG A 81 -7.46 19.74 -12.05
CA ARG A 81 -8.81 19.91 -12.64
C ARG A 81 -9.16 21.39 -12.81
N LYS A 82 -8.91 22.21 -11.78
CA LYS A 82 -9.17 23.66 -11.84
C LYS A 82 -8.32 24.34 -12.91
N ALA A 83 -7.05 23.96 -13.05
CA ALA A 83 -6.15 24.51 -14.06
C ALA A 83 -6.54 24.16 -15.51
N ARG A 84 -7.24 23.04 -15.72
CA ARG A 84 -7.75 22.65 -17.06
C ARG A 84 -8.97 23.49 -17.50
N GLY A 85 -9.69 24.10 -16.56
CA GLY A 85 -10.91 24.86 -16.84
C GLY A 85 -12.12 23.99 -17.20
N SER A 86 -13.23 24.66 -17.54
CA SER A 86 -14.49 24.02 -17.93
C SER A 86 -14.60 23.77 -19.45
N GLU A 87 -13.80 24.44 -20.24
CA GLU A 87 -13.83 24.31 -21.71
C GLU A 87 -13.16 22.97 -22.12
N ARG A 88 -13.98 22.16 -22.81
CA ARG A 88 -13.45 20.91 -23.42
C ARG A 88 -12.91 21.26 -24.79
N TYR A 89 -11.72 20.83 -25.11
CA TYR A 89 -11.16 20.93 -26.45
C TYR A 89 -12.10 20.22 -27.46
N ALA A 90 -12.36 20.85 -28.59
CA ALA A 90 -13.17 20.27 -29.67
C ALA A 90 -12.55 19.00 -30.25
N VAL A 91 -11.22 18.85 -30.13
CA VAL A 91 -10.46 17.66 -30.51
C VAL A 91 -9.71 17.14 -29.28
N THR A 92 -10.13 15.99 -28.76
CA THR A 92 -9.48 15.29 -27.65
C THR A 92 -8.53 14.23 -28.20
N GLU A 93 -7.42 14.64 -28.78
CA GLU A 93 -6.35 13.71 -29.12
C GLU A 93 -5.52 13.41 -27.86
N LYS A 94 -5.58 12.18 -27.37
CA LYS A 94 -4.77 11.75 -26.24
C LYS A 94 -3.31 11.64 -26.70
N PRO A 95 -2.37 12.39 -26.08
CA PRO A 95 -0.96 12.25 -26.44
C PRO A 95 -0.52 10.79 -26.29
N LYS A 96 0.03 10.19 -27.34
CA LYS A 96 0.53 8.79 -27.34
C LYS A 96 1.61 8.54 -26.29
N THR A 97 2.22 9.61 -25.76
CA THR A 97 3.29 9.57 -24.78
C THR A 97 2.81 9.50 -23.31
N VAL A 98 1.50 9.68 -23.06
CA VAL A 98 0.96 9.68 -21.68
C VAL A 98 0.50 8.26 -21.32
N GLU A 99 1.12 7.71 -20.29
CA GLU A 99 0.80 6.38 -19.77
C GLU A 99 -0.64 6.29 -19.25
N TRP A 100 -1.31 5.16 -19.48
CA TRP A 100 -2.68 4.90 -19.04
C TRP A 100 -2.82 5.06 -17.50
N ALA A 101 -1.85 4.54 -16.74
CA ALA A 101 -1.83 4.66 -15.29
C ALA A 101 -1.81 6.13 -14.84
N SER A 102 -1.03 7.00 -15.51
CA SER A 102 -1.00 8.45 -15.23
C SER A 102 -2.36 9.12 -15.42
N GLN A 103 -3.09 8.72 -16.46
CA GLN A 103 -4.41 9.30 -16.75
C GLN A 103 -5.47 8.86 -15.72
N ASN A 104 -5.32 7.68 -15.13
CA ASN A 104 -6.28 7.05 -14.23
C ASN A 104 -5.84 7.04 -12.77
N MET A 105 -4.79 7.80 -12.40
CA MET A 105 -4.21 7.77 -11.04
C MET A 105 -5.22 8.03 -9.93
N LEU A 106 -6.20 8.91 -10.15
CA LEU A 106 -7.25 9.16 -9.15
C LEU A 106 -8.11 7.92 -8.91
N VAL A 107 -8.56 7.27 -9.98
CA VAL A 107 -9.40 6.05 -9.89
C VAL A 107 -8.62 4.92 -9.25
N LEU A 108 -7.37 4.71 -9.68
CA LEU A 108 -6.46 3.74 -9.10
C LEU A 108 -6.23 4.02 -7.61
N GLY A 109 -5.99 5.29 -7.25
CA GLY A 109 -5.83 5.71 -5.85
C GLY A 109 -7.07 5.43 -5.00
N ILE A 110 -8.28 5.66 -5.52
CA ILE A 110 -9.53 5.34 -4.83
C ILE A 110 -9.66 3.83 -4.61
N ILE A 111 -9.38 3.01 -5.62
CA ILE A 111 -9.40 1.54 -5.49
C ILE A 111 -8.38 1.08 -4.44
N VAL A 112 -7.17 1.69 -4.44
CA VAL A 112 -6.14 1.38 -3.44
C VAL A 112 -6.61 1.74 -2.03
N ILE A 113 -7.29 2.88 -1.82
CA ILE A 113 -7.84 3.28 -0.51
C ILE A 113 -8.94 2.31 -0.06
N VAL A 114 -9.86 1.93 -0.95
CA VAL A 114 -10.93 0.98 -0.62
C VAL A 114 -10.36 -0.38 -0.24
N GLY A 115 -9.40 -0.89 -1.02
CA GLY A 115 -8.71 -2.14 -0.70
C GLY A 115 -7.89 -2.07 0.59
N LEU A 116 -7.27 -0.92 0.87
CA LEU A 116 -6.60 -0.67 2.16
C LEU A 116 -7.61 -0.73 3.32
N GLY A 117 -8.79 -0.14 3.18
CA GLY A 117 -9.86 -0.24 4.19
C GLY A 117 -10.25 -1.69 4.48
N LEU A 118 -10.44 -2.50 3.42
CA LEU A 118 -10.69 -3.94 3.55
C LEU A 118 -9.53 -4.66 4.27
N HIS A 119 -8.29 -4.33 3.90
CA HIS A 119 -7.08 -4.88 4.52
C HIS A 119 -6.98 -4.53 6.02
N LEU A 120 -7.26 -3.29 6.37
CA LEU A 120 -7.26 -2.86 7.77
C LEU A 120 -8.30 -3.60 8.60
N VAL A 121 -9.50 -3.84 8.07
CA VAL A 121 -10.54 -4.61 8.75
C VAL A 121 -10.17 -6.08 8.90
N ASN A 122 -9.59 -6.69 7.86
CA ASN A 122 -9.28 -8.11 7.88
C ASN A 122 -8.05 -8.46 8.72
N PHE A 123 -7.08 -7.56 8.81
CA PHE A 123 -5.79 -7.82 9.47
C PHE A 123 -5.51 -6.84 10.61
N TRP A 124 -5.38 -5.55 10.34
CA TRP A 124 -4.96 -4.58 11.35
C TRP A 124 -5.91 -4.54 12.56
N ALA A 125 -7.22 -4.51 12.31
CA ALA A 125 -8.22 -4.46 13.38
C ALA A 125 -8.29 -5.74 14.22
N LYS A 126 -7.83 -6.86 13.69
CA LYS A 126 -7.83 -8.17 14.40
C LYS A 126 -6.48 -8.48 15.05
N MET A 127 -5.40 -7.91 14.54
CA MET A 127 -4.03 -8.19 14.99
C MET A 127 -3.46 -7.03 15.79
N GLN A 128 -3.26 -5.88 15.14
CA GLN A 128 -2.56 -4.75 15.73
C GLN A 128 -3.43 -3.93 16.69
N LEU A 129 -4.74 -3.78 16.43
CA LEU A 129 -5.61 -2.97 17.26
C LEU A 129 -5.78 -3.54 18.70
N PRO A 130 -5.97 -4.85 18.93
CA PRO A 130 -6.03 -5.40 20.29
C PRO A 130 -4.72 -5.20 21.07
N GLU A 131 -3.58 -5.38 20.43
CA GLU A 131 -2.25 -5.14 21.01
C GLU A 131 -2.06 -3.65 21.37
N LEU A 132 -2.48 -2.76 20.47
CA LEU A 132 -2.45 -1.33 20.71
C LEU A 132 -3.31 -0.92 21.89
N MET A 133 -4.54 -1.42 21.97
CA MET A 133 -5.46 -1.14 23.08
C MET A 133 -4.89 -1.65 24.42
N HIS A 134 -4.28 -2.84 24.43
CA HIS A 134 -3.61 -3.39 25.60
C HIS A 134 -2.45 -2.49 26.05
N ASN A 135 -1.58 -2.07 25.13
CA ASN A 135 -0.44 -1.19 25.42
C ASN A 135 -0.87 0.21 25.91
N MET A 136 -2.09 0.64 25.59
CA MET A 136 -2.69 1.87 26.11
C MET A 136 -3.41 1.69 27.46
N GLY A 137 -3.31 0.51 28.10
CA GLY A 137 -3.93 0.21 29.39
C GLY A 137 -5.41 -0.13 29.31
N MET A 138 -5.95 -0.35 28.11
CA MET A 138 -7.30 -0.88 27.94
C MET A 138 -7.26 -2.41 28.07
N HIS A 139 -8.26 -2.99 28.79
CA HIS A 139 -8.28 -4.43 29.04
C HIS A 139 -8.48 -5.22 27.73
N ALA A 140 -7.47 -6.00 27.35
CA ALA A 140 -7.61 -7.13 26.45
C ALA A 140 -7.28 -8.39 27.26
N ASP A 141 -8.11 -9.43 27.16
CA ASP A 141 -7.83 -10.70 27.80
C ASP A 141 -6.67 -11.44 27.11
N THR A 142 -6.06 -12.40 27.80
CA THR A 142 -4.90 -13.17 27.28
C THR A 142 -5.24 -13.96 26.03
N LEU A 143 -6.50 -14.40 25.86
CA LEU A 143 -6.96 -15.16 24.69
C LEU A 143 -7.05 -14.24 23.46
N THR A 144 -7.56 -13.02 23.64
CA THR A 144 -7.62 -12.01 22.57
C THR A 144 -6.23 -11.63 22.09
N LEU A 145 -5.25 -11.47 22.98
CA LEU A 145 -3.86 -11.17 22.61
C LEU A 145 -3.19 -12.35 21.90
N ALA A 146 -3.36 -13.57 22.41
CA ALA A 146 -2.83 -14.76 21.76
C ALA A 146 -3.43 -14.97 20.36
N TYR A 147 -4.72 -14.66 20.18
CA TYR A 147 -5.38 -14.68 18.88
C TYR A 147 -4.84 -13.60 17.95
N ALA A 148 -4.66 -12.38 18.45
CA ALA A 148 -4.10 -11.26 17.69
C ALA A 148 -2.69 -11.53 17.19
N ALA A 149 -1.83 -12.18 17.99
CA ALA A 149 -0.47 -12.55 17.63
C ALA A 149 -0.36 -13.68 16.60
N ASN A 150 -1.44 -14.46 16.36
CA ASN A 150 -1.43 -15.56 15.40
C ASN A 150 -1.68 -15.07 13.97
N GLY A 151 -0.67 -14.46 13.35
CA GLY A 151 -0.78 -13.87 12.02
C GLY A 151 -1.08 -14.89 10.93
N VAL A 152 -0.53 -16.09 10.99
CA VAL A 152 -0.80 -17.16 10.00
C VAL A 152 -2.27 -17.55 10.02
N TYR A 153 -2.88 -17.65 11.20
CA TYR A 153 -4.31 -17.91 11.32
C TYR A 153 -5.14 -16.86 10.59
N HIS A 154 -4.80 -15.58 10.76
CA HIS A 154 -5.55 -14.49 10.10
C HIS A 154 -5.40 -14.52 8.58
N ILE A 155 -4.20 -14.81 8.05
CA ILE A 155 -3.98 -14.97 6.61
C ILE A 155 -4.83 -16.13 6.09
N GLN A 156 -4.79 -17.28 6.76
CA GLN A 156 -5.48 -18.48 6.37
C GLN A 156 -7.00 -18.31 6.41
N ASN A 157 -7.53 -17.77 7.52
CA ASN A 157 -8.96 -17.50 7.67
C ASN A 157 -9.47 -16.49 6.64
N THR A 158 -8.70 -15.48 6.27
CA THR A 158 -9.10 -14.51 5.25
C THR A 158 -9.08 -15.13 3.86
N PHE A 159 -8.02 -15.83 3.49
CA PHE A 159 -7.86 -16.38 2.14
C PHE A 159 -8.46 -17.78 1.94
N SER A 160 -9.10 -18.37 2.94
CA SER A 160 -10.01 -19.51 2.75
C SER A 160 -11.30 -19.12 2.03
N ASN A 161 -11.67 -17.84 2.08
CA ASN A 161 -12.87 -17.33 1.40
C ASN A 161 -12.52 -16.84 -0.02
N PRO A 162 -13.06 -17.46 -1.08
CA PRO A 162 -12.75 -17.10 -2.47
C PRO A 162 -13.13 -15.66 -2.83
N VAL A 163 -14.13 -15.07 -2.15
CA VAL A 163 -14.52 -13.67 -2.39
C VAL A 163 -13.39 -12.74 -1.99
N PHE A 164 -12.78 -12.94 -0.81
CA PHE A 164 -11.63 -12.14 -0.41
C PHE A 164 -10.43 -12.36 -1.33
N VAL A 165 -10.18 -13.59 -1.78
CA VAL A 165 -9.11 -13.88 -2.74
C VAL A 165 -9.25 -13.01 -4.00
N VAL A 166 -10.45 -13.00 -4.61
CA VAL A 166 -10.71 -12.19 -5.81
C VAL A 166 -10.56 -10.70 -5.53
N LEU A 167 -11.14 -10.21 -4.42
CA LEU A 167 -11.04 -8.79 -4.05
C LEU A 167 -9.60 -8.34 -3.85
N TYR A 168 -8.77 -9.15 -3.17
CA TYR A 168 -7.36 -8.85 -2.97
C TYR A 168 -6.55 -8.90 -4.26
N LEU A 169 -6.81 -9.85 -5.15
CA LEU A 169 -6.12 -9.92 -6.45
C LEU A 169 -6.47 -8.71 -7.35
N VAL A 170 -7.73 -8.28 -7.37
CA VAL A 170 -8.15 -7.07 -8.06
C VAL A 170 -7.49 -5.83 -7.45
N TRP A 171 -7.46 -5.74 -6.13
CA TRP A 171 -6.77 -4.66 -5.41
C TRP A 171 -5.27 -4.63 -5.71
N LEU A 172 -4.60 -5.78 -5.72
CA LEU A 172 -3.18 -5.90 -6.08
C LEU A 172 -2.92 -5.45 -7.53
N GLY A 173 -3.84 -5.74 -8.45
CA GLY A 173 -3.78 -5.23 -9.82
C GLY A 173 -3.83 -3.69 -9.87
N ALA A 174 -4.75 -3.07 -9.12
CA ALA A 174 -4.81 -1.61 -9.02
C ALA A 174 -3.57 -1.02 -8.36
N LEU A 175 -3.04 -1.68 -7.33
CA LEU A 175 -1.79 -1.30 -6.66
C LEU A 175 -0.60 -1.37 -7.62
N TRP A 176 -0.53 -2.41 -8.48
CA TRP A 176 0.51 -2.52 -9.50
C TRP A 176 0.54 -1.31 -10.43
N PHE A 177 -0.61 -0.94 -11.00
CA PHE A 177 -0.70 0.26 -11.84
C PHE A 177 -0.39 1.55 -11.08
N HIS A 178 -0.81 1.64 -9.82
CA HIS A 178 -0.53 2.80 -8.98
C HIS A 178 0.98 2.96 -8.72
N LEU A 179 1.67 1.86 -8.41
CA LEU A 179 3.11 1.84 -8.16
C LEU A 179 3.92 2.06 -9.43
N THR A 180 3.55 1.43 -10.57
CA THR A 180 4.30 1.58 -11.83
C THR A 180 4.43 3.02 -12.26
N HIS A 181 3.39 3.84 -12.04
CA HIS A 181 3.45 5.27 -12.30
C HIS A 181 3.99 6.07 -11.11
N GLY A 182 3.52 5.80 -9.91
CA GLY A 182 3.82 6.59 -8.70
C GLY A 182 5.30 6.60 -8.37
N PHE A 183 6.01 5.47 -8.50
CA PHE A 183 7.40 5.36 -8.13
C PHE A 183 8.32 6.20 -9.04
N TRP A 184 8.30 6.03 -10.36
CA TRP A 184 9.16 6.83 -11.23
C TRP A 184 8.78 8.32 -11.23
N SER A 185 7.48 8.64 -11.07
CA SER A 185 6.99 10.00 -10.98
C SER A 185 7.50 10.71 -9.73
N SER A 186 7.67 9.99 -8.61
CA SER A 186 8.28 10.54 -7.40
C SER A 186 9.74 10.89 -7.61
N MET A 187 10.51 10.03 -8.30
CA MET A 187 11.92 10.31 -8.67
C MET A 187 12.02 11.55 -9.56
N GLN A 188 11.09 11.71 -10.49
CA GLN A 188 11.03 12.90 -11.34
C GLN A 188 10.77 14.16 -10.50
N SER A 189 9.83 14.11 -9.57
CA SER A 189 9.47 15.27 -8.73
C SER A 189 10.57 15.70 -7.77
N LEU A 190 11.42 14.75 -7.34
CA LEU A 190 12.60 15.01 -6.51
C LEU A 190 13.83 15.50 -7.29
N GLY A 191 13.73 15.60 -8.62
CA GLY A 191 14.84 16.05 -9.46
C GLY A 191 15.84 14.94 -9.84
N TRP A 192 15.57 13.67 -9.50
CA TRP A 192 16.45 12.54 -9.82
C TRP A 192 16.20 12.01 -11.23
N HIS A 193 15.99 12.90 -12.19
CA HIS A 193 15.74 12.54 -13.58
C HIS A 193 16.58 13.40 -14.53
N ASN A 194 16.92 12.79 -15.66
CA ASN A 194 17.44 13.43 -16.86
C ASN A 194 17.00 12.63 -18.08
N LYS A 195 17.41 13.01 -19.28
CA LYS A 195 17.04 12.33 -20.54
C LYS A 195 17.34 10.82 -20.54
N VAL A 196 18.38 10.38 -19.79
CA VAL A 196 18.78 8.97 -19.68
C VAL A 196 18.04 8.28 -18.54
N TRP A 197 18.02 8.92 -17.35
CA TRP A 197 17.49 8.31 -16.13
C TRP A 197 15.97 8.18 -16.10
N ILE A 198 15.21 9.01 -16.82
CA ILE A 198 13.75 8.90 -16.85
C ILE A 198 13.28 7.53 -17.37
N ASN A 199 13.91 7.01 -18.43
CA ASN A 199 13.58 5.69 -18.98
C ASN A 199 14.03 4.56 -18.05
N ARG A 200 15.17 4.72 -17.37
CA ARG A 200 15.66 3.77 -16.38
C ARG A 200 14.72 3.70 -15.18
N TRP A 201 14.27 4.84 -14.65
CA TRP A 201 13.31 4.89 -13.54
C TRP A 201 11.98 4.23 -13.89
N LYS A 202 11.48 4.41 -15.12
CA LYS A 202 10.28 3.71 -15.60
C LYS A 202 10.49 2.18 -15.62
N CYS A 203 11.63 1.72 -16.11
CA CYS A 203 11.97 0.30 -16.12
C CYS A 203 12.07 -0.26 -14.69
N ILE A 204 12.81 0.42 -13.80
CA ILE A 204 12.96 0.05 -12.38
C ILE A 204 11.59 0.00 -11.69
N SER A 205 10.75 1.02 -11.92
CA SER A 205 9.40 1.09 -11.35
C SER A 205 8.54 -0.12 -11.76
N ASN A 206 8.57 -0.48 -13.05
CA ASN A 206 7.82 -1.63 -13.55
C ASN A 206 8.33 -2.95 -12.95
N ILE A 207 9.65 -3.16 -12.91
CA ILE A 207 10.25 -4.37 -12.34
C ILE A 207 9.92 -4.47 -10.84
N TYR A 208 10.16 -3.39 -10.09
CA TYR A 208 9.88 -3.33 -8.67
C TYR A 208 8.40 -3.62 -8.36
N SER A 209 7.48 -2.91 -9.02
CA SER A 209 6.04 -3.07 -8.80
C SER A 209 5.57 -4.48 -9.13
N THR A 210 6.14 -5.08 -10.19
CA THR A 210 5.82 -6.46 -10.59
C THR A 210 6.29 -7.46 -9.53
N ILE A 211 7.51 -7.34 -9.05
CA ILE A 211 8.04 -8.21 -7.99
C ILE A 211 7.18 -8.12 -6.73
N VAL A 212 6.92 -6.90 -6.26
CA VAL A 212 6.13 -6.67 -5.03
C VAL A 212 4.74 -7.28 -5.14
N VAL A 213 4.03 -7.01 -6.24
CA VAL A 213 2.66 -7.49 -6.43
C VAL A 213 2.60 -9.00 -6.62
N LEU A 214 3.54 -9.58 -7.37
CA LEU A 214 3.63 -11.04 -7.52
C LEU A 214 3.93 -11.75 -6.19
N CYS A 215 4.78 -11.18 -5.35
CA CYS A 215 5.05 -11.73 -4.01
C CYS A 215 3.79 -11.73 -3.14
N PHE A 216 3.03 -10.64 -3.11
CA PHE A 216 1.76 -10.62 -2.38
C PHE A 216 0.71 -11.56 -2.99
N ALA A 217 0.58 -11.60 -4.31
CA ALA A 217 -0.33 -12.52 -5.00
C ALA A 217 0.03 -13.98 -4.70
N LEU A 218 1.33 -14.30 -4.61
CA LEU A 218 1.80 -15.63 -4.23
C LEU A 218 1.31 -16.01 -2.82
N VAL A 219 1.38 -15.10 -1.83
CA VAL A 219 0.84 -15.35 -0.49
C VAL A 219 -0.66 -15.65 -0.56
N VAL A 220 -1.44 -14.81 -1.24
CA VAL A 220 -2.89 -15.00 -1.39
C VAL A 220 -3.22 -16.36 -2.01
N VAL A 221 -2.58 -16.70 -3.13
CA VAL A 221 -2.86 -17.93 -3.88
C VAL A 221 -2.42 -19.19 -3.12
N VAL A 222 -1.26 -19.16 -2.47
CA VAL A 222 -0.76 -20.31 -1.70
C VAL A 222 -1.65 -20.61 -0.50
N PHE A 223 -2.08 -19.60 0.25
CA PHE A 223 -2.98 -19.82 1.38
C PHE A 223 -4.38 -20.26 0.94
N PHE A 224 -4.88 -19.77 -0.18
CA PHE A 224 -6.11 -20.26 -0.78
C PHE A 224 -5.98 -21.73 -1.22
N ALA A 225 -4.91 -22.08 -1.92
CA ALA A 225 -4.66 -23.46 -2.34
C ALA A 225 -4.57 -24.42 -1.15
N LYS A 226 -3.87 -24.03 -0.07
CA LYS A 226 -3.81 -24.81 1.18
C LYS A 226 -5.20 -25.05 1.77
N SER A 227 -6.08 -24.03 1.76
CA SER A 227 -7.44 -24.18 2.29
C SER A 227 -8.29 -25.19 1.49
N LEU A 228 -8.07 -25.29 0.18
CA LEU A 228 -8.77 -26.26 -0.68
C LEU A 228 -8.27 -27.69 -0.48
N CYS A 229 -6.99 -27.84 -0.14
CA CYS A 229 -6.38 -29.17 0.08
C CYS A 229 -6.63 -29.74 1.48
N GLY A 230 -7.34 -29.03 2.36
CA GLY A 230 -7.55 -29.46 3.75
C GLY A 230 -6.26 -29.50 4.59
N ALA A 231 -5.18 -28.92 4.11
CA ALA A 231 -3.88 -28.84 4.78
C ALA A 231 -3.83 -27.58 5.67
N CYS A 232 -4.72 -27.55 6.63
CA CYS A 232 -4.82 -26.49 7.63
C CYS A 232 -4.58 -27.06 9.03
#